data_75315544485f5fbdb1d78c62fc9e23c8
#
_entry.id   75315544485f5fbdb1d78c62fc9e23c8
#
_cell.length_a   1.000
_cell.length_b   1.000
_cell.length_c   1.000
_cell.angle_alpha   90.00
_cell.angle_beta   90.00
_cell.angle_gamma   90.00
#
_symmetry.space_group_name_H-M   'P 1'
#
loop_
_entity.id
_entity.type
_entity.pdbx_description
1 polymer ?
#
loop_
_entity_poly.entity_id
_entity_poly.type
_entity_poly.pdbx_seq_one_letter_code
_entity_poly.pdbx_strand_id
1 'polypeptide(L)'
;AEMYVIESNVMQRGFENLKISEQAAAVALRHSEMFSQGKRNDILRELARLENPSAEPDSSTLNPVGSKLDTSESIGNEYGVSKGSVVRLIRINKLTDELKALVDSGELSIRAGVELSFLSEDTQDVVAECAEDCKIDMKAAKILRASADSDGNIDRNTVHTILYGDDTEPKVKPKSVKISHDIYTKYFSNGEKPKEITETIENALELYFKNMEDK
;
A
#
# COMPACT_ATOMS: atom_id res chain seq x y z
N ALA A 1 -14.15 13.06 20.13
CA ALA A 1 -14.36 14.09 19.08
C ALA A 1 -14.16 13.47 17.68
N GLU A 2 -13.11 12.71 17.42
CA GLU A 2 -12.81 12.08 16.11
C GLU A 2 -13.92 11.13 15.61
N MET A 3 -14.50 10.33 16.51
CA MET A 3 -15.56 9.39 16.20
C MET A 3 -16.77 10.07 15.55
N TYR A 4 -17.24 11.18 16.11
CA TYR A 4 -18.37 11.93 15.54
C TYR A 4 -18.08 12.51 14.16
N VAL A 5 -16.83 12.88 13.88
CA VAL A 5 -16.42 13.41 12.57
C VAL A 5 -16.44 12.28 11.53
N ILE A 6 -15.90 11.12 11.87
CA ILE A 6 -15.87 9.94 10.97
C ILE A 6 -17.28 9.45 10.69
N GLU A 7 -18.11 9.25 11.71
CA GLU A 7 -19.51 8.83 11.56
C GLU A 7 -20.33 9.84 10.75
N SER A 8 -20.14 11.13 11.00
CA SER A 8 -20.80 12.20 10.25
C SER A 8 -20.39 12.19 8.77
N ASN A 9 -19.12 11.96 8.46
CA ASN A 9 -18.64 11.85 7.09
C ASN A 9 -19.21 10.62 6.36
N VAL A 10 -19.26 9.47 7.06
CA VAL A 10 -19.89 8.24 6.52
C VAL A 10 -21.36 8.45 6.23
N MET A 11 -22.11 9.11 7.14
CA MET A 11 -23.52 9.40 6.96
C MET A 11 -23.81 10.40 5.83
N GLN A 12 -22.96 11.42 5.66
CA GLN A 12 -23.19 12.48 4.69
C GLN A 12 -22.77 12.10 3.28
N ARG A 13 -21.66 11.37 3.13
CA ARG A 13 -21.08 11.06 1.82
C ARG A 13 -21.35 9.62 1.36
N GLY A 14 -21.68 8.72 2.28
CA GLY A 14 -21.67 7.28 2.06
C GLY A 14 -20.25 6.72 2.09
N PHE A 15 -20.09 5.52 2.61
CA PHE A 15 -18.77 4.87 2.81
C PHE A 15 -17.97 4.75 1.50
N GLU A 16 -18.65 4.44 0.40
CA GLU A 16 -18.02 4.25 -0.92
C GLU A 16 -17.38 5.51 -1.50
N ASN A 17 -17.85 6.69 -1.09
CA ASN A 17 -17.36 7.98 -1.58
C ASN A 17 -16.26 8.59 -0.71
N LEU A 18 -15.88 7.92 0.37
CA LEU A 18 -14.77 8.31 1.21
C LEU A 18 -13.43 7.94 0.55
N LYS A 19 -12.38 8.71 0.86
CA LYS A 19 -11.01 8.32 0.52
C LYS A 19 -10.66 6.99 1.20
N ILE A 20 -9.72 6.25 0.66
CA ILE A 20 -9.30 4.96 1.22
C ILE A 20 -8.78 5.10 2.65
N SER A 21 -8.05 6.17 2.96
CA SER A 21 -7.60 6.49 4.32
C SER A 21 -8.76 6.74 5.29
N GLU A 22 -9.80 7.46 4.85
CA GLU A 22 -11.01 7.72 5.63
C GLU A 22 -11.82 6.43 5.87
N GLN A 23 -11.95 5.57 4.82
CA GLN A 23 -12.56 4.25 4.96
C GLN A 23 -11.78 3.37 5.95
N ALA A 24 -10.45 3.41 5.88
CA ALA A 24 -9.56 2.67 6.77
C ALA A 24 -9.74 3.11 8.23
N ALA A 25 -9.83 4.42 8.49
CA ALA A 25 -10.05 4.97 9.81
C ALA A 25 -11.44 4.57 10.37
N ALA A 26 -12.50 4.67 9.55
CA ALA A 26 -13.85 4.29 9.97
C ALA A 26 -13.94 2.80 10.34
N VAL A 27 -13.37 1.93 9.51
CA VAL A 27 -13.35 0.48 9.74
C VAL A 27 -12.50 0.11 10.97
N ALA A 28 -11.33 0.73 11.13
CA ALA A 28 -10.45 0.47 12.27
C ALA A 28 -11.10 0.89 13.60
N LEU A 29 -11.76 2.05 13.61
CA LEU A 29 -12.51 2.54 14.77
C LEU A 29 -13.64 1.56 15.14
N ARG A 30 -14.46 1.17 14.16
CA ARG A 30 -15.56 0.23 14.37
C ARG A 30 -15.08 -1.13 14.86
N HIS A 31 -13.98 -1.63 14.30
CA HIS A 31 -13.34 -2.86 14.76
C HIS A 31 -12.89 -2.77 16.23
N SER A 32 -12.27 -1.66 16.61
CA SER A 32 -11.82 -1.40 17.97
C SER A 32 -12.98 -1.39 18.98
N GLU A 33 -14.11 -0.76 18.62
CA GLU A 33 -15.31 -0.73 19.45
C GLU A 33 -15.91 -2.11 19.67
N MET A 34 -16.09 -2.88 18.61
CA MET A 34 -16.63 -4.24 18.69
C MET A 34 -15.73 -5.16 19.52
N PHE A 35 -14.41 -5.03 19.38
CA PHE A 35 -13.44 -5.79 20.17
C PHE A 35 -13.50 -5.39 21.66
N SER A 36 -13.65 -4.11 21.97
CA SER A 36 -13.77 -3.60 23.33
C SER A 36 -15.07 -4.08 23.99
N GLN A 37 -16.17 -4.13 23.25
CA GLN A 37 -17.44 -4.67 23.75
C GLN A 37 -17.34 -6.17 24.09
N GLY A 38 -16.66 -6.97 23.22
CA GLY A 38 -16.42 -8.40 23.49
C GLY A 38 -15.67 -8.63 24.79
N LYS A 39 -14.56 -7.94 25.00
CA LYS A 39 -13.78 -8.01 26.25
C LYS A 39 -14.58 -7.60 27.47
N ARG A 40 -15.39 -6.55 27.36
CA ARG A 40 -16.24 -6.08 28.46
C ARG A 40 -17.27 -7.12 28.87
N ASN A 41 -17.88 -7.80 27.92
CA ASN A 41 -18.84 -8.86 28.18
C ASN A 41 -18.19 -10.08 28.85
N ASP A 42 -16.96 -10.43 28.49
CA ASP A 42 -16.23 -11.51 29.15
C ASP A 42 -15.87 -11.18 30.60
N ILE A 43 -15.47 -9.95 30.87
CA ILE A 43 -15.23 -9.45 32.25
C ILE A 43 -16.52 -9.45 33.06
N LEU A 44 -17.63 -8.98 32.49
CA LEU A 44 -18.92 -8.97 33.17
C LEU A 44 -19.42 -10.38 33.50
N ARG A 45 -19.20 -11.37 32.62
CA ARG A 45 -19.51 -12.77 32.90
C ARG A 45 -18.66 -13.34 34.02
N GLU A 46 -17.36 -13.01 34.05
CA GLU A 46 -16.45 -13.47 35.11
C GLU A 46 -16.82 -12.87 36.46
N LEU A 47 -17.18 -11.57 36.52
CA LEU A 47 -17.67 -10.92 37.72
C LEU A 47 -18.99 -11.55 38.19
N ALA A 48 -19.92 -11.84 37.32
CA ALA A 48 -21.18 -12.50 37.68
C ALA A 48 -20.96 -13.91 38.25
N ARG A 49 -19.97 -14.67 37.75
CA ARG A 49 -19.58 -15.97 38.33
C ARG A 49 -18.98 -15.84 39.72
N LEU A 50 -18.19 -14.81 39.97
CA LEU A 50 -17.61 -14.57 41.28
C LEU A 50 -18.65 -14.13 42.29
N GLU A 51 -19.67 -13.37 41.88
CA GLU A 51 -20.77 -12.92 42.75
C GLU A 51 -21.74 -14.06 43.09
N ASN A 52 -21.96 -15.03 42.20
CA ASN A 52 -22.90 -16.11 42.44
C ASN A 52 -22.37 -17.46 41.96
N PRO A 53 -21.44 -18.11 42.72
CA PRO A 53 -20.80 -19.37 42.29
C PRO A 53 -21.77 -20.55 42.12
N SER A 54 -22.98 -20.48 42.71
CA SER A 54 -24.01 -21.53 42.70
C SER A 54 -25.11 -21.30 41.65
N ALA A 55 -25.06 -20.18 40.90
CA ALA A 55 -25.99 -19.96 39.82
C ALA A 55 -25.65 -20.92 38.64
N GLU A 56 -26.58 -21.81 38.34
CA GLU A 56 -26.54 -22.56 37.08
C GLU A 56 -26.38 -21.53 35.93
N PRO A 57 -25.49 -21.77 34.95
CA PRO A 57 -25.37 -20.87 33.82
C PRO A 57 -26.71 -20.84 33.10
N ASP A 58 -27.36 -19.68 33.14
CA ASP A 58 -28.61 -19.45 32.42
C ASP A 58 -28.41 -19.80 30.94
N SER A 59 -28.97 -20.92 30.52
CA SER A 59 -28.87 -21.42 29.16
C SER A 59 -29.48 -20.51 28.12
N SER A 60 -30.21 -19.47 28.58
CA SER A 60 -30.83 -18.46 27.70
C SER A 60 -29.80 -17.39 27.24
N THR A 61 -28.64 -17.30 27.90
CA THR A 61 -27.51 -16.45 27.49
C THR A 61 -26.39 -17.18 26.76
N LEU A 62 -26.53 -18.49 26.58
CA LEU A 62 -25.74 -19.24 25.63
C LEU A 62 -26.25 -18.86 24.24
N ASN A 63 -25.66 -17.85 23.63
CA ASN A 63 -25.67 -17.79 22.18
C ASN A 63 -25.25 -19.18 21.71
N PRO A 64 -26.08 -19.88 20.90
CA PRO A 64 -25.71 -21.20 20.42
C PRO A 64 -24.31 -21.07 19.81
N VAL A 65 -23.50 -22.11 20.04
CA VAL A 65 -22.22 -22.32 19.35
C VAL A 65 -22.54 -22.49 17.85
N GLY A 66 -22.84 -21.39 17.21
CA GLY A 66 -23.28 -21.31 15.84
C GLY A 66 -23.23 -19.87 15.38
N SER A 67 -22.12 -19.52 14.78
CA SER A 67 -21.75 -18.21 14.25
C SER A 67 -21.28 -17.19 15.31
N LYS A 68 -20.05 -17.30 15.76
CA LYS A 68 -19.21 -16.09 15.88
C LYS A 68 -19.15 -15.54 14.45
N LEU A 69 -20.06 -14.66 14.09
CA LEU A 69 -19.84 -13.77 12.96
C LEU A 69 -18.50 -13.11 13.27
N ASP A 70 -17.47 -13.44 12.49
CA ASP A 70 -16.16 -12.83 12.59
C ASP A 70 -16.40 -11.31 12.55
N THR A 71 -15.83 -10.58 13.50
CA THR A 71 -16.00 -9.13 13.62
C THR A 71 -15.80 -8.43 12.27
N SER A 72 -14.84 -8.92 11.47
CA SER A 72 -14.57 -8.40 10.13
C SER A 72 -15.71 -8.68 9.14
N GLU A 73 -16.45 -9.77 9.29
CA GLU A 73 -17.62 -10.09 8.48
C GLU A 73 -18.83 -9.21 8.85
N SER A 74 -19.03 -8.99 10.15
CA SER A 74 -20.05 -8.07 10.65
C SER A 74 -19.86 -6.65 10.13
N ILE A 75 -18.63 -6.12 10.22
CA ILE A 75 -18.25 -4.80 9.71
C ILE A 75 -18.40 -4.77 8.18
N GLY A 76 -18.02 -5.84 7.49
CA GLY A 76 -18.17 -5.96 6.05
C GLY A 76 -19.62 -5.83 5.61
N ASN A 77 -20.54 -6.47 6.31
CA ASN A 77 -21.96 -6.39 6.05
C ASN A 77 -22.53 -4.98 6.35
N GLU A 78 -22.03 -4.31 7.42
CA GLU A 78 -22.44 -2.95 7.79
C GLU A 78 -22.08 -1.91 6.73
N TYR A 79 -20.87 -2.00 6.17
CA TYR A 79 -20.37 -1.04 5.16
C TYR A 79 -20.50 -1.52 3.71
N GLY A 80 -21.09 -2.67 3.45
CA GLY A 80 -21.26 -3.21 2.10
C GLY A 80 -19.98 -3.69 1.43
N VAL A 81 -18.95 -4.06 2.22
CA VAL A 81 -17.64 -4.48 1.71
C VAL A 81 -17.30 -5.92 2.12
N SER A 82 -16.43 -6.57 1.37
CA SER A 82 -16.01 -7.94 1.71
C SER A 82 -15.15 -7.97 3.00
N LYS A 83 -15.20 -9.09 3.74
CA LYS A 83 -14.31 -9.36 4.87
C LYS A 83 -12.84 -9.11 4.52
N GLY A 84 -12.41 -9.52 3.34
CA GLY A 84 -11.04 -9.28 2.87
C GLY A 84 -10.71 -7.80 2.67
N SER A 85 -11.70 -6.98 2.29
CA SER A 85 -11.55 -5.52 2.21
C SER A 85 -11.44 -4.90 3.60
N VAL A 86 -12.26 -5.33 4.56
CA VAL A 86 -12.17 -4.89 5.96
C VAL A 86 -10.77 -5.12 6.52
N VAL A 87 -10.22 -6.32 6.36
CA VAL A 87 -8.87 -6.65 6.86
C VAL A 87 -7.80 -5.77 6.21
N ARG A 88 -7.91 -5.51 4.89
CA ARG A 88 -6.97 -4.61 4.20
C ARG A 88 -7.09 -3.17 4.71
N LEU A 89 -8.29 -2.66 4.89
CA LEU A 89 -8.52 -1.31 5.41
C LEU A 89 -7.96 -1.14 6.83
N ILE A 90 -8.15 -2.12 7.71
CA ILE A 90 -7.52 -2.12 9.05
C ILE A 90 -6.00 -2.05 8.94
N ARG A 91 -5.40 -2.72 7.96
CA ARG A 91 -3.94 -2.65 7.73
C ARG A 91 -3.53 -1.30 7.16
N ILE A 92 -4.26 -0.74 6.19
CA ILE A 92 -4.01 0.60 5.65
C ILE A 92 -4.05 1.67 6.73
N ASN A 93 -4.92 1.55 7.74
CA ASN A 93 -4.97 2.50 8.84
C ASN A 93 -3.66 2.56 9.67
N LYS A 94 -2.79 1.55 9.56
CA LYS A 94 -1.47 1.49 10.22
C LYS A 94 -0.34 2.14 9.42
N LEU A 95 -0.62 2.67 8.25
CA LEU A 95 0.35 3.43 7.47
C LEU A 95 0.54 4.82 8.06
N THR A 96 1.73 5.41 7.83
CA THR A 96 1.96 6.84 8.06
C THR A 96 1.07 7.68 7.16
N ASP A 97 0.88 8.95 7.49
CA ASP A 97 -0.05 9.82 6.76
C ASP A 97 0.42 10.08 5.32
N GLU A 98 1.74 10.12 5.10
CA GLU A 98 2.37 10.25 3.79
C GLU A 98 2.03 9.04 2.89
N LEU A 99 2.19 7.82 3.39
CA LEU A 99 1.85 6.61 2.65
C LEU A 99 0.34 6.46 2.44
N LYS A 100 -0.50 6.92 3.39
CA LYS A 100 -1.96 6.99 3.19
C LYS A 100 -2.32 7.94 2.05
N ALA A 101 -1.65 9.10 1.98
CA ALA A 101 -1.86 10.05 0.90
C ALA A 101 -1.53 9.45 -0.48
N LEU A 102 -0.47 8.64 -0.58
CA LEU A 102 -0.12 7.90 -1.81
C LEU A 102 -1.15 6.82 -2.17
N VAL A 103 -1.79 6.20 -1.18
CA VAL A 103 -2.90 5.27 -1.43
C VAL A 103 -4.13 6.03 -1.92
N ASP A 104 -4.44 7.17 -1.34
CA ASP A 104 -5.58 8.01 -1.72
C ASP A 104 -5.44 8.62 -3.12
N SER A 105 -4.23 8.99 -3.53
CA SER A 105 -3.93 9.45 -4.89
C SER A 105 -3.92 8.32 -5.93
N GLY A 106 -3.82 7.06 -5.49
CA GLY A 106 -3.70 5.88 -6.35
C GLY A 106 -2.27 5.61 -6.85
N GLU A 107 -1.28 6.35 -6.39
CA GLU A 107 0.14 6.12 -6.69
C GLU A 107 0.64 4.84 -6.01
N LEU A 108 0.16 4.58 -4.79
CA LEU A 108 0.41 3.33 -4.08
C LEU A 108 -0.84 2.45 -4.09
N SER A 109 -0.74 1.23 -4.59
CA SER A 109 -1.88 0.30 -4.57
C SER A 109 -2.22 -0.15 -3.15
N ILE A 110 -3.51 -0.38 -2.85
CA ILE A 110 -3.97 -0.89 -1.54
C ILE A 110 -3.19 -2.14 -1.12
N ARG A 111 -2.89 -3.04 -2.07
CA ARG A 111 -2.16 -4.28 -1.76
C ARG A 111 -0.71 -4.01 -1.37
N ALA A 112 -0.03 -3.11 -2.06
CA ALA A 112 1.32 -2.71 -1.68
C ALA A 112 1.33 -1.98 -0.34
N GLY A 113 0.36 -1.09 -0.08
CA GLY A 113 0.19 -0.45 1.22
C GLY A 113 -0.01 -1.45 2.36
N VAL A 114 -0.76 -2.54 2.15
CA VAL A 114 -0.92 -3.62 3.13
C VAL A 114 0.43 -4.27 3.45
N GLU A 115 1.29 -4.52 2.47
CA GLU A 115 2.64 -5.07 2.74
C GLU A 115 3.51 -4.09 3.52
N LEU A 116 3.48 -2.79 3.15
CA LEU A 116 4.23 -1.74 3.85
C LEU A 116 3.73 -1.51 5.28
N SER A 117 2.46 -1.75 5.58
CA SER A 117 1.89 -1.59 6.92
C SER A 117 2.45 -2.57 7.98
N PHE A 118 3.31 -3.51 7.59
CA PHE A 118 4.04 -4.39 8.50
C PHE A 118 5.41 -3.82 8.89
N LEU A 119 5.85 -2.75 8.25
CA LEU A 119 7.08 -2.04 8.57
C LEU A 119 6.87 -1.12 9.78
N SER A 120 7.95 -0.82 10.49
CA SER A 120 7.95 0.20 11.53
C SER A 120 7.65 1.59 10.96
N GLU A 121 7.17 2.50 11.78
CA GLU A 121 6.85 3.88 11.40
C GLU A 121 8.06 4.58 10.79
N ASP A 122 9.24 4.48 11.44
CA ASP A 122 10.50 5.03 10.92
C ASP A 122 10.87 4.48 9.53
N THR A 123 10.65 3.18 9.30
CA THR A 123 10.91 2.57 7.99
C THR A 123 9.89 3.04 6.94
N GLN A 124 8.62 3.18 7.35
CA GLN A 124 7.57 3.70 6.46
C GLN A 124 7.88 5.13 6.01
N ASP A 125 8.42 5.98 6.88
CA ASP A 125 8.81 7.35 6.54
C ASP A 125 9.95 7.36 5.52
N VAL A 126 10.96 6.50 5.68
CA VAL A 126 12.03 6.35 4.67
C VAL A 126 11.46 5.88 3.32
N VAL A 127 10.51 4.96 3.33
CA VAL A 127 9.84 4.48 2.12
C VAL A 127 9.02 5.58 1.47
N ALA A 128 8.34 6.43 2.26
CA ALA A 128 7.57 7.57 1.77
C ALA A 128 8.47 8.61 1.10
N GLU A 129 9.62 8.94 1.70
CA GLU A 129 10.63 9.82 1.08
C GLU A 129 11.08 9.29 -0.29
N CYS A 130 11.37 7.99 -0.39
CA CYS A 130 11.78 7.39 -1.66
C CYS A 130 10.64 7.37 -2.70
N ALA A 131 9.39 7.37 -2.27
CA ALA A 131 8.23 7.34 -3.15
C ALA A 131 8.06 8.64 -3.96
N GLU A 132 8.68 9.74 -3.57
CA GLU A 132 8.72 10.99 -4.35
C GLU A 132 9.42 10.81 -5.69
N ASP A 133 10.48 9.98 -5.72
CA ASP A 133 11.35 9.80 -6.89
C ASP A 133 11.11 8.45 -7.60
N CYS A 134 10.56 7.46 -6.91
CA CYS A 134 10.36 6.13 -7.46
C CYS A 134 8.94 5.60 -7.23
N LYS A 135 8.44 4.79 -8.17
CA LYS A 135 7.15 4.12 -8.02
C LYS A 135 7.32 2.83 -7.22
N ILE A 136 6.62 2.73 -6.09
CA ILE A 136 6.60 1.52 -5.28
C ILE A 136 5.56 0.54 -5.84
N ASP A 137 6.04 -0.55 -6.42
CA ASP A 137 5.18 -1.62 -6.91
C ASP A 137 4.97 -2.71 -5.85
N MET A 138 4.09 -3.66 -6.14
CA MET A 138 3.79 -4.78 -5.25
C MET A 138 5.01 -5.68 -4.99
N LYS A 139 5.93 -5.78 -5.96
CA LYS A 139 7.14 -6.59 -5.83
C LYS A 139 8.11 -5.94 -4.84
N ALA A 140 8.37 -4.65 -5.00
CA ALA A 140 9.20 -3.88 -4.08
C ALA A 140 8.65 -3.91 -2.65
N ALA A 141 7.32 -3.69 -2.47
CA ALA A 141 6.68 -3.76 -1.16
C ALA A 141 6.84 -5.12 -0.47
N LYS A 142 6.74 -6.23 -1.21
CA LYS A 142 6.99 -7.58 -0.67
C LYS A 142 8.44 -7.81 -0.29
N ILE A 143 9.39 -7.33 -1.09
CA ILE A 143 10.82 -7.45 -0.78
C ILE A 143 11.14 -6.65 0.46
N LEU A 144 10.66 -5.41 0.58
CA LEU A 144 10.81 -4.59 1.79
C LEU A 144 10.30 -5.34 3.02
N ARG A 145 9.07 -5.84 2.99
CA ARG A 145 8.52 -6.62 4.10
C ARG A 145 9.34 -7.86 4.44
N ALA A 146 9.85 -8.58 3.44
CA ALA A 146 10.67 -9.77 3.64
C ALA A 146 12.06 -9.47 4.20
N SER A 147 12.58 -8.25 3.98
CA SER A 147 13.88 -7.77 4.47
C SER A 147 13.80 -7.15 5.86
N ALA A 148 12.59 -6.92 6.38
CA ALA A 148 12.38 -6.35 7.70
C ALA A 148 12.68 -7.36 8.81
N ASP A 149 13.19 -6.86 9.93
CA ASP A 149 13.34 -7.63 11.17
C ASP A 149 11.97 -7.92 11.84
N SER A 150 11.99 -8.54 13.03
CA SER A 150 10.78 -8.86 13.80
C SER A 150 9.93 -7.63 14.16
N ASP A 151 10.55 -6.47 14.27
CA ASP A 151 9.92 -5.21 14.69
C ASP A 151 9.53 -4.33 13.48
N GLY A 152 9.80 -4.82 12.25
CA GLY A 152 9.49 -4.14 11.01
C GLY A 152 10.53 -3.10 10.57
N ASN A 153 11.73 -3.13 11.16
CA ASN A 153 12.78 -2.19 10.83
C ASN A 153 13.63 -2.69 9.65
N ILE A 154 14.03 -1.75 8.81
CA ILE A 154 14.99 -1.96 7.72
C ILE A 154 15.98 -0.81 7.75
N ASP A 155 17.26 -1.13 7.56
CA ASP A 155 18.28 -0.11 7.38
C ASP A 155 17.98 0.75 6.14
N ARG A 156 18.18 2.07 6.25
CA ARG A 156 17.91 3.05 5.20
C ARG A 156 18.59 2.71 3.87
N ASN A 157 19.85 2.26 3.93
CA ASN A 157 20.60 1.90 2.72
C ASN A 157 19.97 0.68 2.04
N THR A 158 19.47 -0.28 2.82
CA THR A 158 18.75 -1.45 2.29
C THR A 158 17.46 -1.05 1.64
N VAL A 159 16.69 -0.11 2.21
CA VAL A 159 15.47 0.44 1.57
C VAL A 159 15.83 1.06 0.22
N HIS A 160 16.87 1.91 0.18
CA HIS A 160 17.33 2.53 -1.07
C HIS A 160 17.75 1.49 -2.10
N THR A 161 18.54 0.48 -1.72
CA THR A 161 18.98 -0.58 -2.62
C THR A 161 17.78 -1.36 -3.21
N ILE A 162 16.76 -1.63 -2.39
CA ILE A 162 15.55 -2.35 -2.85
C ILE A 162 14.75 -1.50 -3.83
N LEU A 163 14.60 -0.19 -3.57
CA LEU A 163 13.75 0.70 -4.37
C LEU A 163 14.44 1.22 -5.63
N TYR A 164 15.74 1.52 -5.55
CA TYR A 164 16.51 2.08 -6.67
C TYR A 164 17.37 1.04 -7.39
N GLY A 165 17.59 -0.14 -6.78
CA GLY A 165 18.52 -1.18 -7.27
C GLY A 165 19.95 -0.94 -6.80
N ASP A 166 20.82 -1.91 -7.11
CA ASP A 166 22.24 -1.90 -6.70
C ASP A 166 23.07 -0.83 -7.44
N ASP A 167 22.48 -0.20 -8.45
CA ASP A 167 23.07 0.91 -9.19
C ASP A 167 22.80 2.21 -8.44
N THR A 168 23.81 2.74 -7.78
CA THR A 168 23.86 4.05 -7.10
C THR A 168 23.74 5.25 -8.06
N GLU A 169 23.47 5.01 -9.34
CA GLU A 169 23.08 6.04 -10.28
C GLU A 169 21.58 5.97 -10.57
N PRO A 170 20.87 7.10 -10.48
CA PRO A 170 19.49 7.14 -10.92
C PRO A 170 19.45 6.68 -12.37
N LYS A 171 18.80 5.53 -12.65
CA LYS A 171 18.51 5.13 -14.03
C LYS A 171 17.61 6.20 -14.64
N VAL A 172 18.20 7.27 -15.12
CA VAL A 172 17.54 8.20 -16.01
C VAL A 172 17.09 7.34 -17.19
N LYS A 173 15.79 7.02 -17.23
CA LYS A 173 15.23 6.33 -18.41
C LYS A 173 15.65 7.17 -19.61
N PRO A 174 16.44 6.65 -20.54
CA PRO A 174 16.86 7.45 -21.67
C PRO A 174 15.60 7.96 -22.36
N LYS A 175 15.44 9.28 -22.44
CA LYS A 175 14.32 9.89 -23.15
C LYS A 175 14.40 9.37 -24.57
N SER A 176 13.39 8.61 -25.01
CA SER A 176 13.33 8.16 -26.39
C SER A 176 13.29 9.38 -27.30
N VAL A 177 14.30 9.56 -28.10
CA VAL A 177 14.33 10.61 -29.13
C VAL A 177 13.56 10.10 -30.33
N LYS A 178 12.47 10.77 -30.69
CA LYS A 178 11.73 10.48 -31.92
C LYS A 178 12.42 11.22 -33.07
N ILE A 179 12.96 10.46 -34.01
CA ILE A 179 13.48 11.01 -35.29
C ILE A 179 12.27 11.42 -36.15
N SER A 180 12.26 12.67 -36.64
CA SER A 180 11.18 13.13 -37.53
C SER A 180 11.20 12.32 -38.84
N HIS A 181 10.02 12.20 -39.47
CA HIS A 181 9.87 11.47 -40.73
C HIS A 181 10.81 12.00 -41.82
N ASP A 182 11.00 13.32 -41.90
CA ASP A 182 11.87 13.97 -42.88
C ASP A 182 13.35 13.60 -42.71
N ILE A 183 13.81 13.51 -41.44
CA ILE A 183 15.18 13.06 -41.17
C ILE A 183 15.32 11.58 -41.44
N TYR A 184 14.30 10.78 -41.07
CA TYR A 184 14.31 9.35 -41.36
C TYR A 184 14.41 9.06 -42.84
N THR A 185 13.54 9.63 -43.67
CA THR A 185 13.48 9.40 -45.14
C THR A 185 14.70 9.94 -45.89
N LYS A 186 15.44 10.89 -45.29
CA LYS A 186 16.67 11.44 -45.87
C LYS A 186 17.85 10.47 -45.80
N TYR A 187 17.91 9.67 -44.75
CA TYR A 187 19.08 8.82 -44.44
C TYR A 187 18.78 7.32 -44.50
N PHE A 188 17.51 6.92 -44.39
CA PHE A 188 17.09 5.51 -44.36
C PHE A 188 16.04 5.21 -45.44
N SER A 189 16.14 4.02 -46.02
CA SER A 189 15.19 3.54 -47.03
C SER A 189 14.00 2.82 -46.38
N ASN A 190 12.83 2.81 -47.01
CA ASN A 190 11.57 2.22 -46.52
C ASN A 190 11.60 0.66 -46.43
N GLY A 191 12.71 0.04 -46.24
CA GLY A 191 12.83 -1.43 -46.14
C GLY A 191 13.91 -1.90 -45.16
N GLU A 192 14.62 -0.97 -44.53
CA GLU A 192 15.68 -1.32 -43.58
C GLU A 192 15.12 -1.85 -42.25
N LYS A 193 15.78 -2.87 -41.73
CA LYS A 193 15.38 -3.45 -40.45
C LYS A 193 15.75 -2.52 -39.28
N PRO A 194 14.95 -2.46 -38.18
CA PRO A 194 15.25 -1.63 -37.03
C PRO A 194 16.66 -1.80 -36.43
N LYS A 195 17.24 -2.99 -36.52
CA LYS A 195 18.62 -3.29 -36.10
C LYS A 195 19.66 -2.58 -36.96
N GLU A 196 19.50 -2.60 -38.28
CA GLU A 196 20.40 -1.97 -39.24
C GLU A 196 20.39 -0.44 -39.09
N ILE A 197 19.22 0.13 -38.80
CA ILE A 197 19.06 1.57 -38.52
C ILE A 197 19.78 1.95 -37.22
N THR A 198 19.63 1.16 -36.13
CA THR A 198 20.30 1.41 -34.87
C THR A 198 21.81 1.35 -35.02
N GLU A 199 22.33 0.34 -35.71
CA GLU A 199 23.75 0.16 -35.94
C GLU A 199 24.35 1.28 -36.82
N THR A 200 23.61 1.77 -37.80
CA THR A 200 24.02 2.93 -38.62
C THR A 200 24.08 4.21 -37.80
N ILE A 201 23.11 4.43 -36.92
CA ILE A 201 23.10 5.60 -36.02
C ILE A 201 24.25 5.52 -35.03
N GLU A 202 24.51 4.37 -34.43
CA GLU A 202 25.59 4.14 -33.48
C GLU A 202 26.96 4.44 -34.13
N ASN A 203 27.24 3.88 -35.30
CA ASN A 203 28.45 4.13 -36.06
C ASN A 203 28.61 5.62 -36.43
N ALA A 204 27.52 6.28 -36.82
CA ALA A 204 27.56 7.70 -37.16
C ALA A 204 27.87 8.60 -35.95
N LEU A 205 27.33 8.26 -34.78
CA LEU A 205 27.61 8.97 -33.54
C LEU A 205 29.04 8.75 -33.05
N GLU A 206 29.57 7.53 -33.14
CA GLU A 206 30.96 7.25 -32.81
C GLU A 206 31.93 8.06 -33.69
N LEU A 207 31.71 8.09 -35.00
CA LEU A 207 32.51 8.90 -35.91
C LEU A 207 32.43 10.40 -35.63
N TYR A 208 31.24 10.88 -35.25
CA TYR A 208 31.03 12.30 -34.90
C TYR A 208 31.79 12.68 -33.65
N PHE A 209 31.68 11.91 -32.57
CA PHE A 209 32.37 12.22 -31.33
C PHE A 209 33.87 12.03 -31.43
N LYS A 210 34.39 11.03 -32.13
CA LYS A 210 35.80 10.85 -32.39
C LYS A 210 36.42 12.05 -33.15
N ASN A 211 35.72 12.61 -34.12
CA ASN A 211 36.14 13.82 -34.81
C ASN A 211 36.06 15.09 -34.00
N MET A 212 35.35 15.08 -32.86
CA MET A 212 35.27 16.21 -31.93
C MET A 212 36.44 16.18 -30.91
N GLU A 213 36.95 15.00 -30.55
CA GLU A 213 38.07 14.82 -29.63
C GLU A 213 39.42 15.17 -30.30
N ASP A 214 39.49 15.10 -31.65
CA ASP A 214 40.70 15.42 -32.43
C ASP A 214 40.82 16.91 -32.81
N LYS A 215 39.94 17.79 -32.28
CA LYS A 215 39.95 19.24 -32.49
C LYS A 215 40.24 20.00 -31.20
#